data_14eb2cd862bac716bfdcefdab9918caf
#
_entry.id   14eb2cd862bac716bfdcefdab9918caf
#
_cell.length_a   1.000
_cell.length_b   1.000
_cell.length_c   1.000
_cell.angle_alpha   90.00
_cell.angle_beta   90.00
_cell.angle_gamma   90.00
#
_symmetry.space_group_name_H-M   'P 1'
#
loop_
_entity.id
_entity.type
_entity.pdbx_description
1 polymer ?
#
loop_
_entity_poly.entity_id
_entity_poly.type
_entity_poly.pdbx_seq_one_letter_code
_entity_poly.pdbx_strand_id
1 'polypeptide(L)'
;HTDTWPFDRTQFDKYMSLYKNAKLGEEGFENETNTINEAIATGQNLTGFHAVEYLIFREGQPRHFADMTANEIYFAKTAAQDLYLSSLKLVSAWGGKVSADEQALLDEVEFASSINYGENFKNAGNAGSTYSTVVLASKEIIAGANDIIGEVRDSKIGAPATGEDVNYIESPHAHNSIQDFYDNIMSVKHALYGGCTVDGATPEDKSLIGICL
;
A
#
# COMPACT_ATOMS: atom_id res chain seq x y z
N HIS A 1 3.44 6.96 -0.33
CA HIS A 1 2.68 6.02 -1.15
C HIS A 1 2.96 4.59 -0.70
N THR A 2 1.95 3.86 -0.28
CA THR A 2 2.09 2.44 0.08
C THR A 2 2.16 1.56 -1.16
N ASP A 3 1.77 2.10 -2.31
CA ASP A 3 1.85 1.41 -3.59
C ASP A 3 1.93 2.36 -4.78
N THR A 4 2.52 1.89 -5.87
CA THR A 4 2.55 2.51 -7.19
C THR A 4 2.24 1.44 -8.23
N TRP A 5 1.12 1.57 -8.92
CA TRP A 5 0.62 0.61 -9.90
C TRP A 5 0.51 1.24 -11.30
N PRO A 6 0.85 0.50 -12.34
CA PRO A 6 1.56 -0.78 -12.36
C PRO A 6 3.06 -0.60 -12.07
N PHE A 7 3.73 -1.67 -11.58
CA PHE A 7 5.19 -1.67 -11.43
C PHE A 7 5.88 -1.50 -12.79
N ASP A 8 6.78 -0.52 -12.90
CA ASP A 8 7.50 -0.24 -14.15
C ASP A 8 8.70 -1.18 -14.33
N ARG A 9 8.40 -2.38 -14.85
CA ARG A 9 9.43 -3.38 -15.16
C ARG A 9 10.47 -2.88 -16.14
N THR A 10 10.08 -2.08 -17.14
CA THR A 10 11.02 -1.56 -18.15
C THR A 10 12.04 -0.65 -17.48
N GLN A 11 11.59 0.22 -16.60
CA GLN A 11 12.47 1.10 -15.84
C GLN A 11 13.35 0.32 -14.86
N PHE A 12 12.80 -0.68 -14.17
CA PHE A 12 13.58 -1.56 -13.30
C PHE A 12 14.70 -2.27 -14.07
N ASP A 13 14.38 -2.91 -15.20
CA ASP A 13 15.35 -3.62 -16.02
C ASP A 13 16.45 -2.68 -16.56
N LYS A 14 16.07 -1.43 -16.89
CA LYS A 14 17.01 -0.38 -17.27
C LYS A 14 17.98 -0.05 -16.13
N TYR A 15 17.49 0.14 -14.90
CA TYR A 15 18.34 0.37 -13.73
C TYR A 15 19.26 -0.82 -13.47
N MET A 16 18.74 -2.03 -13.48
CA MET A 16 19.57 -3.22 -13.29
C MET A 16 20.64 -3.36 -14.36
N SER A 17 20.34 -2.96 -15.60
CA SER A 17 21.33 -2.96 -16.71
C SER A 17 22.41 -1.89 -16.53
N LEU A 18 22.04 -0.67 -16.12
CA LEU A 18 22.98 0.43 -15.87
C LEU A 18 23.96 0.10 -14.75
N TYR A 19 23.48 -0.55 -13.71
CA TYR A 19 24.27 -0.89 -12.52
C TYR A 19 24.74 -2.34 -12.50
N LYS A 20 24.77 -3.01 -13.65
CA LYS A 20 25.14 -4.43 -13.76
C LYS A 20 26.47 -4.78 -13.09
N ASN A 21 27.45 -3.87 -13.13
CA ASN A 21 28.77 -4.04 -12.53
C ASN A 21 28.94 -3.27 -11.22
N ALA A 22 27.94 -2.53 -10.79
CA ALA A 22 27.96 -1.83 -9.52
C ALA A 22 27.68 -2.80 -8.37
N LYS A 23 28.16 -2.45 -7.20
CA LYS A 23 27.91 -3.20 -5.97
C LYS A 23 27.06 -2.34 -5.05
N LEU A 24 25.80 -2.23 -5.41
CA LEU A 24 24.85 -1.39 -4.69
C LEU A 24 24.84 -1.71 -3.19
N GLY A 25 24.95 -0.67 -2.37
CA GLY A 25 25.01 -0.81 -0.92
C GLY A 25 26.39 -1.11 -0.33
N GLU A 26 27.44 -1.29 -1.17
CA GLU A 26 28.82 -1.39 -0.71
C GLU A 26 29.51 -0.02 -0.68
N GLU A 27 30.49 0.14 0.21
CA GLU A 27 31.33 1.35 0.29
C GLU A 27 32.02 1.62 -1.05
N GLY A 28 31.97 2.86 -1.51
CA GLY A 28 32.52 3.29 -2.82
C GLY A 28 31.51 3.27 -3.97
N PHE A 29 30.28 2.81 -3.74
CA PHE A 29 29.17 2.80 -4.71
C PHE A 29 27.98 3.66 -4.25
N GLU A 30 28.24 4.64 -3.40
CA GLU A 30 27.21 5.51 -2.78
C GLU A 30 26.41 6.30 -3.82
N ASN A 31 27.06 6.72 -4.93
CA ASN A 31 26.37 7.49 -5.97
C ASN A 31 25.32 6.66 -6.68
N GLU A 32 25.62 5.39 -7.00
CA GLU A 32 24.70 4.46 -7.64
C GLU A 32 23.55 4.11 -6.68
N THR A 33 23.88 3.89 -5.40
CA THR A 33 22.93 3.67 -4.32
C THR A 33 21.98 4.85 -4.18
N ASN A 34 22.53 6.07 -4.12
CA ASN A 34 21.72 7.28 -4.00
C ASN A 34 20.80 7.48 -5.21
N THR A 35 21.27 7.19 -6.42
CA THR A 35 20.44 7.27 -7.63
C THR A 35 19.25 6.32 -7.58
N ILE A 36 19.44 5.09 -7.06
CA ILE A 36 18.31 4.15 -6.86
C ILE A 36 17.36 4.65 -5.78
N ASN A 37 17.88 5.15 -4.67
CA ASN A 37 17.06 5.72 -3.61
C ASN A 37 16.26 6.93 -4.11
N GLU A 38 16.87 7.79 -4.93
CA GLU A 38 16.19 8.92 -5.57
C GLU A 38 15.09 8.45 -6.53
N ALA A 39 15.35 7.43 -7.33
CA ALA A 39 14.35 6.87 -8.25
C ALA A 39 13.15 6.28 -7.49
N ILE A 40 13.40 5.58 -6.39
CA ILE A 40 12.37 5.06 -5.49
C ILE A 40 11.58 6.22 -4.86
N ALA A 41 12.28 7.24 -4.35
CA ALA A 41 11.66 8.39 -3.69
C ALA A 41 10.85 9.29 -4.64
N THR A 42 11.20 9.35 -5.93
CA THR A 42 10.48 10.17 -6.93
C THR A 42 9.18 9.55 -7.44
N GLY A 43 8.80 8.38 -6.98
CA GLY A 43 7.53 7.75 -7.32
C GLY A 43 7.43 7.25 -8.76
N GLN A 44 8.53 6.78 -9.31
CA GLN A 44 8.64 6.28 -10.69
C GLN A 44 8.10 4.85 -10.86
N ASN A 45 7.02 4.47 -10.18
CA ASN A 45 6.42 3.14 -10.23
C ASN A 45 7.39 1.98 -9.92
N LEU A 46 8.36 2.26 -9.04
CA LEU A 46 9.36 1.30 -8.57
C LEU A 46 9.24 1.01 -7.07
N THR A 47 8.18 1.51 -6.43
CA THR A 47 7.96 1.41 -4.98
C THR A 47 6.65 0.70 -4.68
N GLY A 48 6.40 0.43 -3.40
CA GLY A 48 5.15 -0.13 -2.92
C GLY A 48 5.10 -1.65 -2.94
N PHE A 49 3.91 -2.20 -2.72
CA PHE A 49 3.67 -3.64 -2.62
C PHE A 49 4.05 -4.38 -3.90
N HIS A 50 3.69 -3.85 -5.07
CA HIS A 50 3.95 -4.50 -6.35
C HIS A 50 5.44 -4.53 -6.72
N ALA A 51 6.21 -3.52 -6.30
CA ALA A 51 7.68 -3.56 -6.45
C ALA A 51 8.29 -4.69 -5.61
N VAL A 52 7.85 -4.83 -4.36
CA VAL A 52 8.31 -5.92 -3.49
C VAL A 52 7.85 -7.27 -4.05
N GLU A 53 6.59 -7.40 -4.46
CA GLU A 53 6.05 -8.60 -5.09
C GLU A 53 6.90 -9.04 -6.29
N TYR A 54 7.15 -8.13 -7.23
CA TYR A 54 7.99 -8.43 -8.41
C TYR A 54 9.37 -8.97 -8.04
N LEU A 55 9.96 -8.44 -6.97
CA LEU A 55 11.31 -8.83 -6.57
C LEU A 55 11.37 -10.18 -5.88
N ILE A 56 10.33 -10.54 -5.12
CA ILE A 56 10.35 -11.77 -4.30
C ILE A 56 9.53 -12.92 -4.87
N PHE A 57 8.72 -12.69 -5.92
CA PHE A 57 7.93 -13.74 -6.58
C PHE A 57 8.22 -13.84 -8.07
N ARG A 58 8.03 -15.03 -8.63
CA ARG A 58 7.99 -15.34 -10.08
C ARG A 58 7.07 -16.51 -10.30
N GLU A 59 6.21 -16.42 -11.33
CA GLU A 59 5.32 -17.52 -11.76
C GLU A 59 4.53 -18.15 -10.60
N GLY A 60 4.04 -17.33 -9.68
CA GLY A 60 3.30 -17.79 -8.51
C GLY A 60 4.14 -18.45 -7.41
N GLN A 61 5.46 -18.41 -7.51
CA GLN A 61 6.35 -19.02 -6.53
C GLN A 61 7.31 -18.00 -5.91
N PRO A 62 7.63 -18.13 -4.60
CA PRO A 62 8.70 -17.33 -4.00
C PRO A 62 10.04 -17.58 -4.72
N ARG A 63 10.79 -16.52 -4.96
CA ARG A 63 12.15 -16.63 -5.48
C ARG A 63 13.10 -17.09 -4.38
N HIS A 64 13.99 -18.02 -4.72
CA HIS A 64 15.07 -18.37 -3.82
C HIS A 64 16.11 -17.24 -3.77
N PHE A 65 16.55 -16.91 -2.57
CA PHE A 65 17.59 -15.89 -2.35
C PHE A 65 18.87 -16.16 -3.18
N ALA A 66 19.24 -17.44 -3.35
CA ALA A 66 20.40 -17.83 -4.14
C ALA A 66 20.27 -17.52 -5.65
N ASP A 67 19.04 -17.30 -6.15
CA ASP A 67 18.77 -16.98 -7.56
C ASP A 67 18.70 -15.46 -7.80
N MET A 68 18.86 -14.67 -6.76
CA MET A 68 18.84 -13.21 -6.83
C MET A 68 20.27 -12.66 -6.90
N THR A 69 20.45 -11.64 -7.73
CA THR A 69 21.71 -10.89 -7.74
C THR A 69 21.81 -9.99 -6.49
N ALA A 70 23.03 -9.62 -6.10
CA ALA A 70 23.25 -8.70 -4.98
C ALA A 70 22.48 -7.37 -5.17
N ASN A 71 22.43 -6.87 -6.40
CA ASN A 71 21.71 -5.62 -6.71
C ASN A 71 20.19 -5.77 -6.61
N GLU A 72 19.61 -6.90 -7.03
CA GLU A 72 18.18 -7.17 -6.81
C GLU A 72 17.85 -7.28 -5.31
N ILE A 73 18.71 -7.92 -4.53
CA ILE A 73 18.54 -8.02 -3.07
C ILE A 73 18.60 -6.64 -2.43
N TYR A 74 19.55 -5.82 -2.82
CA TYR A 74 19.66 -4.44 -2.33
C TYR A 74 18.40 -3.64 -2.68
N PHE A 75 17.94 -3.72 -3.93
CA PHE A 75 16.72 -3.02 -4.37
C PHE A 75 15.49 -3.51 -3.60
N ALA A 76 15.34 -4.82 -3.41
CA ALA A 76 14.25 -5.41 -2.63
C ALA A 76 14.24 -4.89 -1.19
N LYS A 77 15.40 -4.83 -0.55
CA LYS A 77 15.55 -4.26 0.80
C LYS A 77 15.14 -2.80 0.85
N THR A 78 15.59 -2.00 -0.12
CA THR A 78 15.28 -0.56 -0.16
C THR A 78 13.80 -0.31 -0.41
N ALA A 79 13.19 -1.04 -1.35
CA ALA A 79 11.75 -0.96 -1.62
C ALA A 79 10.90 -1.39 -0.41
N ALA A 80 11.32 -2.43 0.29
CA ALA A 80 10.64 -2.88 1.51
C ALA A 80 10.77 -1.87 2.67
N GLN A 81 11.92 -1.21 2.80
CA GLN A 81 12.13 -0.14 3.79
C GLN A 81 11.26 1.08 3.49
N ASP A 82 11.17 1.49 2.22
CA ASP A 82 10.27 2.58 1.79
C ASP A 82 8.81 2.24 2.06
N LEU A 83 8.37 1.03 1.74
CA LEU A 83 7.02 0.54 2.02
C LEU A 83 6.73 0.54 3.53
N TYR A 84 7.67 0.07 4.36
CA TYR A 84 7.54 0.10 5.81
C TYR A 84 7.37 1.52 6.33
N LEU A 85 8.22 2.46 5.90
CA LEU A 85 8.14 3.87 6.29
C LEU A 85 6.82 4.52 5.83
N SER A 86 6.37 4.23 4.61
CA SER A 86 5.07 4.69 4.11
C SER A 86 3.91 4.17 4.94
N SER A 87 3.99 2.92 5.39
CA SER A 87 2.99 2.30 6.29
C SER A 87 3.01 2.94 7.68
N LEU A 88 4.19 3.26 8.23
CA LEU A 88 4.32 4.00 9.50
C LEU A 88 3.71 5.40 9.41
N LYS A 89 3.97 6.11 8.31
CA LYS A 89 3.35 7.42 8.06
C LYS A 89 1.82 7.33 8.05
N LEU A 90 1.27 6.28 7.43
CA LEU A 90 -0.17 6.03 7.41
C LEU A 90 -0.71 5.75 8.82
N VAL A 91 -0.07 4.86 9.58
CA VAL A 91 -0.45 4.57 10.99
C VAL A 91 -0.45 5.84 11.82
N SER A 92 0.62 6.64 11.75
CA SER A 92 0.75 7.91 12.48
C SER A 92 -0.33 8.92 12.08
N ALA A 93 -0.60 9.05 10.78
CA ALA A 93 -1.63 9.96 10.26
C ALA A 93 -3.05 9.60 10.76
N TRP A 94 -3.32 8.32 11.00
CA TRP A 94 -4.58 7.85 11.59
C TRP A 94 -4.60 7.88 13.13
N GLY A 95 -3.51 8.36 13.77
CA GLY A 95 -3.40 8.43 15.22
C GLY A 95 -3.14 7.07 15.87
N GLY A 96 -2.63 6.11 15.10
CA GLY A 96 -2.17 4.84 15.61
C GLY A 96 -0.91 4.99 16.47
N LYS A 97 -0.71 4.06 17.38
CA LYS A 97 0.47 4.05 18.24
C LYS A 97 1.65 3.44 17.48
N VAL A 98 2.78 4.11 17.56
CA VAL A 98 4.09 3.64 17.08
C VAL A 98 5.03 3.44 18.28
N SER A 99 6.01 2.57 18.15
CA SER A 99 7.07 2.39 19.15
C SER A 99 8.04 3.56 19.15
N ALA A 100 8.93 3.63 20.14
CA ALA A 100 9.95 4.68 20.21
C ALA A 100 10.92 4.62 19.01
N ASP A 101 11.27 3.43 18.56
CA ASP A 101 12.16 3.24 17.41
C ASP A 101 11.47 3.67 16.11
N GLU A 102 10.18 3.34 15.94
CA GLU A 102 9.38 3.79 14.80
C GLU A 102 9.17 5.31 14.78
N GLN A 103 8.99 5.92 15.95
CA GLN A 103 8.92 7.38 16.06
C GLN A 103 10.23 8.02 15.63
N ALA A 104 11.37 7.45 16.02
CA ALA A 104 12.67 7.95 15.59
C ALA A 104 12.84 7.92 14.07
N LEU A 105 12.32 6.87 13.39
CA LEU A 105 12.31 6.80 11.92
C LEU A 105 11.42 7.90 11.28
N LEU A 106 10.27 8.20 11.89
CA LEU A 106 9.40 9.28 11.42
C LEU A 106 10.06 10.66 11.62
N ASP A 107 10.75 10.85 12.74
CA ASP A 107 11.47 12.08 13.05
C ASP A 107 12.66 12.30 12.10
N GLU A 108 13.38 11.23 11.73
CA GLU A 108 14.50 11.28 10.77
C GLU A 108 14.05 11.81 9.40
N VAL A 109 12.83 11.50 8.98
CA VAL A 109 12.25 11.98 7.71
C VAL A 109 11.37 13.21 7.89
N GLU A 110 11.44 13.85 9.04
CA GLU A 110 10.67 15.06 9.38
C GLU A 110 9.16 14.91 9.14
N PHE A 111 8.62 13.68 9.34
CA PHE A 111 7.22 13.44 9.12
C PHE A 111 6.37 13.89 10.31
N ALA A 112 5.51 14.87 10.07
CA ALA A 112 4.44 15.25 10.98
C ALA A 112 3.13 15.33 10.20
N SER A 113 2.14 14.52 10.60
CA SER A 113 0.81 14.64 10.01
C SER A 113 0.14 15.93 10.49
N SER A 114 -0.33 16.74 9.56
CA SER A 114 -1.10 17.94 9.86
C SER A 114 -2.51 17.65 10.39
N ILE A 115 -3.00 16.43 10.18
CA ILE A 115 -4.34 15.98 10.58
C ILE A 115 -4.20 14.58 11.19
N ASN A 116 -4.83 14.37 12.34
CA ASN A 116 -5.11 13.04 12.85
C ASN A 116 -6.44 12.59 12.27
N TYR A 117 -6.42 11.74 11.27
CA TYR A 117 -7.63 11.28 10.56
C TYR A 117 -8.58 10.53 11.49
N GLY A 118 -8.06 9.69 12.39
CA GLY A 118 -8.90 8.96 13.35
C GLY A 118 -9.67 9.89 14.29
N GLU A 119 -9.00 10.88 14.87
CA GLU A 119 -9.66 11.89 15.71
C GLU A 119 -10.59 12.80 14.90
N ASN A 120 -10.24 13.10 13.65
CA ASN A 120 -11.10 13.88 12.76
C ASN A 120 -12.45 13.18 12.52
N PHE A 121 -12.45 11.87 12.29
CA PHE A 121 -13.68 11.08 12.17
C PHE A 121 -14.45 11.00 13.50
N LYS A 122 -13.78 10.71 14.63
CA LYS A 122 -14.40 10.64 15.95
C LYS A 122 -15.10 11.93 16.37
N ASN A 123 -14.50 13.07 16.00
CA ASN A 123 -15.01 14.38 16.36
C ASN A 123 -15.98 14.97 15.32
N ALA A 124 -16.45 14.19 14.36
CA ALA A 124 -17.39 14.65 13.36
C ALA A 124 -18.63 15.33 13.99
N GLY A 125 -18.96 16.52 13.50
CA GLY A 125 -20.02 17.36 14.05
C GLY A 125 -19.60 18.25 15.23
N ASN A 126 -18.34 18.17 15.68
CA ASN A 126 -17.80 18.97 16.77
C ASN A 126 -16.64 19.86 16.29
N ALA A 127 -16.26 20.82 17.14
CA ALA A 127 -15.09 21.65 16.88
C ALA A 127 -13.81 20.81 16.76
N GLY A 128 -12.96 21.13 15.78
CA GLY A 128 -11.72 20.40 15.50
C GLY A 128 -11.84 19.31 14.45
N SER A 129 -13.06 18.98 13.99
CA SER A 129 -13.25 18.10 12.84
C SER A 129 -13.49 18.89 11.56
N THR A 130 -12.97 18.39 10.43
CA THR A 130 -13.30 18.90 9.09
C THR A 130 -14.71 18.47 8.66
N TYR A 131 -15.26 17.44 9.27
CA TYR A 131 -16.64 16.98 9.03
C TYR A 131 -17.60 17.75 9.91
N SER A 132 -18.37 18.66 9.30
CA SER A 132 -19.35 19.48 10.03
C SER A 132 -20.52 18.68 10.62
N THR A 133 -20.74 17.44 10.20
CA THR A 133 -21.74 16.51 10.73
C THR A 133 -21.25 15.06 10.69
N VAL A 134 -21.77 14.22 11.58
CA VAL A 134 -21.56 12.76 11.55
C VAL A 134 -22.02 12.16 10.22
N VAL A 135 -23.09 12.68 9.64
CA VAL A 135 -23.61 12.21 8.34
C VAL A 135 -22.58 12.40 7.21
N LEU A 136 -21.85 13.51 7.22
CA LEU A 136 -20.80 13.72 6.21
C LEU A 136 -19.65 12.73 6.38
N ALA A 137 -19.19 12.51 7.60
CA ALA A 137 -18.15 11.50 7.86
C ALA A 137 -18.61 10.09 7.44
N SER A 138 -19.86 9.72 7.75
CA SER A 138 -20.43 8.43 7.33
C SER A 138 -20.51 8.29 5.80
N LYS A 139 -20.85 9.37 5.10
CA LYS A 139 -20.86 9.37 3.63
C LYS A 139 -19.49 9.11 3.02
N GLU A 140 -18.41 9.65 3.61
CA GLU A 140 -17.04 9.38 3.14
C GLU A 140 -16.67 7.90 3.28
N ILE A 141 -17.06 7.26 4.39
CA ILE A 141 -16.83 5.82 4.58
C ILE A 141 -17.57 5.00 3.51
N ILE A 142 -18.84 5.35 3.27
CA ILE A 142 -19.66 4.67 2.25
C ILE A 142 -19.12 4.93 0.84
N ALA A 143 -18.69 6.15 0.55
CA ALA A 143 -18.09 6.50 -0.73
C ALA A 143 -16.81 5.69 -0.99
N GLY A 144 -15.88 5.67 -0.03
CA GLY A 144 -14.66 4.86 -0.13
C GLY A 144 -14.94 3.36 -0.30
N ALA A 145 -15.93 2.82 0.42
CA ALA A 145 -16.37 1.44 0.24
C ALA A 145 -16.91 1.19 -1.18
N ASN A 146 -17.68 2.12 -1.72
CA ASN A 146 -18.24 2.02 -3.07
C ASN A 146 -17.15 2.14 -4.14
N ASP A 147 -16.15 2.99 -3.93
CA ASP A 147 -15.00 3.14 -4.83
C ASP A 147 -14.19 1.84 -4.92
N ILE A 148 -13.94 1.16 -3.79
CA ILE A 148 -13.26 -0.15 -3.77
C ILE A 148 -14.07 -1.18 -4.57
N ILE A 149 -15.38 -1.27 -4.37
CA ILE A 149 -16.24 -2.20 -5.11
C ILE A 149 -16.22 -1.88 -6.61
N GLY A 150 -16.29 -0.60 -6.97
CA GLY A 150 -16.22 -0.13 -8.35
C GLY A 150 -14.89 -0.51 -9.01
N GLU A 151 -13.78 -0.29 -8.32
CA GLU A 151 -12.45 -0.65 -8.83
C GLU A 151 -12.28 -2.16 -9.05
N VAL A 152 -12.71 -2.97 -8.08
CA VAL A 152 -12.66 -4.45 -8.23
C VAL A 152 -13.52 -4.88 -9.42
N ARG A 153 -14.74 -4.35 -9.54
CA ARG A 153 -15.68 -4.71 -10.62
C ARG A 153 -15.17 -4.30 -12.01
N ASP A 154 -14.81 -3.03 -12.16
CA ASP A 154 -14.60 -2.43 -13.47
C ASP A 154 -13.16 -2.57 -13.94
N SER A 155 -12.19 -2.36 -13.03
CA SER A 155 -10.77 -2.36 -13.38
C SER A 155 -10.14 -3.74 -13.17
N LYS A 156 -10.14 -4.25 -11.96
CA LYS A 156 -9.36 -5.45 -11.59
C LYS A 156 -9.92 -6.74 -12.19
N ILE A 157 -11.25 -6.86 -12.31
CA ILE A 157 -11.92 -8.00 -12.95
C ILE A 157 -12.43 -7.62 -14.34
N GLY A 158 -13.06 -6.45 -14.47
CA GLY A 158 -13.74 -6.06 -15.69
C GLY A 158 -12.79 -5.84 -16.85
N ALA A 159 -11.73 -5.07 -16.70
CA ALA A 159 -10.81 -4.77 -17.77
C ALA A 159 -10.14 -6.02 -18.38
N PRO A 160 -9.58 -6.96 -17.59
CA PRO A 160 -9.08 -8.23 -18.14
C PRO A 160 -10.18 -9.11 -18.76
N ALA A 161 -11.35 -9.21 -18.13
CA ALA A 161 -12.43 -10.08 -18.58
C ALA A 161 -13.07 -9.61 -19.89
N THR A 162 -13.14 -8.32 -20.12
CA THR A 162 -13.69 -7.72 -21.37
C THR A 162 -12.65 -7.61 -22.48
N GLY A 163 -11.37 -7.82 -22.17
CA GLY A 163 -10.26 -7.61 -23.10
C GLY A 163 -9.86 -6.14 -23.28
N GLU A 164 -10.37 -5.22 -22.45
CA GLU A 164 -9.99 -3.81 -22.46
C GLU A 164 -8.51 -3.66 -22.07
N ASP A 165 -8.08 -4.32 -21.01
CA ASP A 165 -6.68 -4.49 -20.64
C ASP A 165 -6.44 -5.86 -20.01
N VAL A 166 -5.98 -6.81 -20.82
CA VAL A 166 -5.70 -8.19 -20.40
C VAL A 166 -4.53 -8.30 -19.42
N ASN A 167 -3.73 -7.25 -19.28
CA ASN A 167 -2.58 -7.20 -18.39
C ASN A 167 -2.87 -6.47 -17.07
N TYR A 168 -4.07 -5.95 -16.90
CA TYR A 168 -4.49 -5.30 -15.65
C TYR A 168 -4.79 -6.36 -14.58
N ILE A 169 -3.72 -6.96 -14.07
CA ILE A 169 -3.77 -8.06 -13.11
C ILE A 169 -3.14 -7.58 -11.78
N GLU A 170 -3.86 -7.72 -10.67
CA GLU A 170 -3.48 -7.22 -9.35
C GLU A 170 -2.12 -7.77 -8.87
N SER A 171 -1.97 -9.09 -8.86
CA SER A 171 -0.74 -9.77 -8.39
C SER A 171 -0.20 -10.70 -9.47
N PRO A 172 0.41 -10.14 -10.54
CA PRO A 172 0.82 -10.92 -11.71
C PRO A 172 2.01 -11.86 -11.42
N HIS A 173 2.77 -11.60 -10.38
CA HIS A 173 3.99 -12.36 -10.06
C HIS A 173 3.78 -13.37 -8.95
N ALA A 174 2.94 -13.07 -7.97
CA ALA A 174 2.55 -13.97 -6.89
C ALA A 174 1.38 -14.88 -7.26
N HIS A 175 0.62 -14.56 -8.31
CA HIS A 175 -0.63 -15.22 -8.71
C HIS A 175 -1.68 -15.21 -7.58
N ASN A 176 -1.78 -14.12 -6.85
CA ASN A 176 -2.63 -13.99 -5.66
C ASN A 176 -3.91 -13.16 -5.88
N SER A 177 -4.16 -12.70 -7.10
CA SER A 177 -5.21 -11.72 -7.42
C SER A 177 -6.60 -12.08 -6.89
N ILE A 178 -6.97 -13.37 -6.87
CA ILE A 178 -8.27 -13.79 -6.33
C ILE A 178 -8.37 -13.54 -4.83
N GLN A 179 -7.29 -13.78 -4.09
CA GLN A 179 -7.25 -13.46 -2.66
C GLN A 179 -7.28 -11.94 -2.43
N ASP A 180 -6.57 -11.17 -3.27
CA ASP A 180 -6.54 -9.71 -3.18
C ASP A 180 -7.95 -9.13 -3.42
N PHE A 181 -8.71 -9.65 -4.39
CA PHE A 181 -10.11 -9.24 -4.62
C PHE A 181 -11.01 -9.59 -3.42
N TYR A 182 -10.84 -10.80 -2.85
CA TYR A 182 -11.53 -11.18 -1.62
C TYR A 182 -11.22 -10.20 -0.49
N ASP A 183 -9.95 -9.87 -0.27
CA ASP A 183 -9.51 -8.97 0.80
C ASP A 183 -10.00 -7.53 0.57
N ASN A 184 -10.09 -7.07 -0.68
CA ASN A 184 -10.73 -5.80 -1.03
C ASN A 184 -12.19 -5.76 -0.57
N ILE A 185 -12.97 -6.80 -0.88
CA ILE A 185 -14.39 -6.89 -0.46
C ILE A 185 -14.50 -7.04 1.06
N MET A 186 -13.58 -7.77 1.69
CA MET A 186 -13.53 -7.88 3.14
C MET A 186 -13.21 -6.54 3.82
N SER A 187 -12.37 -5.69 3.22
CA SER A 187 -12.10 -4.34 3.75
C SER A 187 -13.37 -3.47 3.75
N VAL A 188 -14.19 -3.57 2.71
CA VAL A 188 -15.52 -2.93 2.66
C VAL A 188 -16.41 -3.43 3.78
N LYS A 189 -16.48 -4.76 3.98
CA LYS A 189 -17.24 -5.35 5.08
C LYS A 189 -16.76 -4.81 6.44
N HIS A 190 -15.44 -4.77 6.69
CA HIS A 190 -14.88 -4.26 7.93
C HIS A 190 -15.29 -2.79 8.19
N ALA A 191 -15.21 -1.95 7.16
CA ALA A 191 -15.58 -0.56 7.28
C ALA A 191 -17.08 -0.38 7.63
N LEU A 192 -17.96 -1.18 7.03
CA LEU A 192 -19.41 -1.09 7.24
C LEU A 192 -19.86 -1.76 8.55
N TYR A 193 -19.21 -2.84 8.96
CA TYR A 193 -19.54 -3.62 10.17
C TYR A 193 -18.81 -3.14 11.42
N GLY A 194 -17.84 -2.25 11.29
CA GLY A 194 -17.17 -1.58 12.42
C GLY A 194 -16.05 -2.38 13.09
N GLY A 195 -15.59 -3.47 12.51
CA GLY A 195 -14.55 -4.30 13.11
C GLY A 195 -13.73 -5.10 12.09
N CYS A 196 -12.49 -5.41 12.47
CA CYS A 196 -11.58 -6.24 11.68
C CYS A 196 -11.66 -7.75 12.02
N THR A 197 -12.47 -8.14 12.98
CA THR A 197 -12.72 -9.55 13.33
C THR A 197 -13.75 -10.14 12.37
N VAL A 198 -13.25 -10.72 11.35
CA VAL A 198 -13.90 -10.91 10.07
C VAL A 198 -14.85 -12.07 9.98
N ASP A 199 -14.67 -13.09 10.79
CA ASP A 199 -15.49 -14.29 10.75
C ASP A 199 -16.89 -14.08 11.37
N GLY A 200 -17.07 -12.92 12.00
CA GLY A 200 -18.35 -12.50 12.52
C GLY A 200 -19.29 -12.05 11.41
N ALA A 201 -20.38 -12.79 11.22
CA ALA A 201 -21.48 -12.34 10.38
C ALA A 201 -22.28 -11.20 11.02
N THR A 202 -21.96 -10.83 12.27
CA THR A 202 -22.71 -9.87 13.07
C THR A 202 -21.97 -8.54 13.10
N PRO A 203 -22.58 -7.45 12.63
CA PRO A 203 -21.99 -6.11 12.74
C PRO A 203 -21.92 -5.66 14.21
N GLU A 204 -20.94 -4.81 14.50
CA GLU A 204 -20.89 -4.12 15.80
C GLU A 204 -22.10 -3.22 15.97
N ASP A 205 -22.66 -3.12 17.17
CA ASP A 205 -23.86 -2.32 17.47
C ASP A 205 -23.73 -0.85 17.06
N LYS A 206 -22.51 -0.31 17.09
CA LYS A 206 -22.21 1.08 16.74
C LYS A 206 -21.65 1.24 15.31
N SER A 207 -21.70 0.20 14.51
CA SER A 207 -21.29 0.23 13.10
C SER A 207 -22.37 0.89 12.23
N LEU A 208 -22.01 1.21 10.97
CA LEU A 208 -23.00 1.74 10.02
C LEU A 208 -24.15 0.77 9.77
N ILE A 209 -23.86 -0.52 9.67
CA ILE A 209 -24.90 -1.56 9.50
C ILE A 209 -25.64 -1.82 10.81
N GLY A 210 -24.94 -1.90 11.94
CA GLY A 210 -25.57 -2.15 13.26
C GLY A 210 -26.56 -1.09 13.70
N ILE A 211 -26.37 0.17 13.27
CA ILE A 211 -27.33 1.25 13.52
C ILE A 211 -28.59 1.12 12.63
N CYS A 212 -28.48 0.46 11.48
CA CYS A 212 -29.59 0.27 10.53
C CYS A 212 -30.44 -0.97 10.83
N LEU A 213 -29.96 -1.90 11.66
CA LEU A 213 -30.68 -3.13 12.04
C LEU A 213 -31.42 -2.96 13.37
#